data_0fd9337b7ebe8bb50bc2fb61106d0da5
#
_entry.id   0fd9337b7ebe8bb50bc2fb61106d0da5
#
_cell.length_a   1.000
_cell.length_b   1.000
_cell.length_c   1.000
_cell.angle_alpha   90.00
_cell.angle_beta   90.00
_cell.angle_gamma   90.00
#
_symmetry.space_group_name_H-M   'P 1'
#
loop_
_entity.id
_entity.type
_entity.pdbx_description
1 polymer ?
#
loop_
_entity_poly.entity_id
_entity_poly.type
_entity_poly.pdbx_seq_one_letter_code
_entity_poly.pdbx_strand_id
1 'polypeptide(L)'
;MQKQSPQKKLRPFQKQPRPGLEKKMKPRPVFDYPRIKGSGKLKDKIAFITGGDSGIGKATAILFAKEGADIVIAYLNETRDAKETKQIIEDRYNRTCLLIKGDLSKEQHCKTVVEKAIKKFGRIDILVNNAAIHYQNEGLETLTTKELLKTFSTNIFSFFWITKAALRHMKKGGCIINSSSVTAYRGSGGLIDYASTKGAIVSFTRSLSANLAKKGIRVNGVAPGPIWTPLIPSSFKREKVATHGSDVPLQRAGEPVEIAPSYLFLACPDSSYMTGQFLHPNGGEIING
;
A
#
# COMPACT_ATOMS: atom_id res chain seq x y z
N MET A 1 -15.05 19.12 16.39
CA MET A 1 -13.62 18.86 16.61
C MET A 1 -13.47 17.83 17.72
N GLN A 2 -13.00 16.60 17.40
CA GLN A 2 -12.64 15.64 18.47
C GLN A 2 -11.46 16.22 19.25
N LYS A 3 -11.58 16.32 20.58
CA LYS A 3 -10.44 16.72 21.44
C LYS A 3 -9.31 15.72 21.22
N GLN A 4 -8.17 16.20 20.74
CA GLN A 4 -6.97 15.37 20.62
C GLN A 4 -6.55 14.93 22.03
N SER A 5 -6.56 13.62 22.28
CA SER A 5 -6.00 13.06 23.50
C SER A 5 -4.51 13.41 23.59
N PRO A 6 -3.96 13.62 24.79
CA PRO A 6 -2.54 13.93 24.94
C PRO A 6 -1.68 12.83 24.30
N GLN A 7 -0.71 13.23 23.48
CA GLN A 7 0.13 12.29 22.72
C GLN A 7 0.97 11.44 23.67
N LYS A 8 0.69 10.15 23.73
CA LYS A 8 1.40 9.18 24.58
C LYS A 8 2.59 8.58 23.80
N LYS A 9 3.75 8.46 24.44
CA LYS A 9 4.89 7.75 23.89
C LYS A 9 4.58 6.24 23.82
N LEU A 10 4.54 5.71 22.61
CA LEU A 10 4.21 4.31 22.34
C LEU A 10 5.44 3.46 21.94
N ARG A 11 6.50 4.11 21.43
CA ARG A 11 7.69 3.45 20.87
C ARG A 11 8.96 4.23 21.23
N PRO A 12 10.15 3.58 21.14
CA PRO A 12 11.41 4.29 21.33
C PRO A 12 11.62 5.36 20.24
N PHE A 13 12.39 6.38 20.56
CA PHE A 13 12.84 7.37 19.59
C PHE A 13 13.71 6.70 18.54
N GLN A 14 13.35 6.87 17.27
CA GLN A 14 14.11 6.33 16.15
C GLN A 14 13.91 7.15 14.88
N LYS A 15 14.89 7.12 13.99
CA LYS A 15 14.87 7.75 12.68
C LYS A 15 15.70 6.91 11.71
N GLN A 16 15.31 6.89 10.46
CA GLN A 16 16.03 6.19 9.39
C GLN A 16 16.18 7.11 8.18
N PRO A 17 17.21 6.93 7.34
CA PRO A 17 17.25 7.53 6.02
C PRO A 17 16.17 6.93 5.12
N ARG A 18 15.77 7.65 4.08
CA ARG A 18 14.86 7.14 3.05
C ARG A 18 15.60 6.28 2.02
N PRO A 19 14.94 5.23 1.53
CA PRO A 19 13.74 4.61 2.07
C PRO A 19 14.07 3.89 3.40
N GLY A 20 13.06 3.78 4.29
CA GLY A 20 13.24 3.07 5.56
C GLY A 20 13.38 1.56 5.36
N LEU A 21 14.14 0.90 6.23
CA LEU A 21 14.32 -0.56 6.23
C LEU A 21 13.52 -1.18 7.39
N GLU A 22 12.66 -2.13 7.08
CA GLU A 22 11.78 -2.77 8.07
C GLU A 22 12.57 -3.46 9.20
N LYS A 23 13.65 -4.15 8.86
CA LYS A 23 14.48 -4.83 9.85
C LYS A 23 15.17 -3.91 10.87
N LYS A 24 15.30 -2.59 10.57
CA LYS A 24 15.88 -1.60 11.48
C LYS A 24 14.86 -0.98 12.42
N MET A 25 13.56 -1.26 12.23
CA MET A 25 12.49 -0.75 13.09
C MET A 25 12.50 -1.43 14.46
N LYS A 26 12.20 -0.65 15.50
CA LYS A 26 12.06 -1.10 16.90
C LYS A 26 10.75 -0.61 17.49
N PRO A 27 9.78 -1.54 17.82
CA PRO A 27 9.78 -2.95 17.44
C PRO A 27 9.67 -3.15 15.92
N ARG A 28 9.99 -4.35 15.42
CA ARG A 28 9.67 -4.71 14.03
C ARG A 28 8.14 -4.75 13.85
N PRO A 29 7.63 -4.31 12.69
CA PRO A 29 6.21 -4.42 12.38
C PRO A 29 5.75 -5.88 12.34
N VAL A 30 4.51 -6.12 12.77
CA VAL A 30 3.86 -7.43 12.61
C VAL A 30 3.23 -7.49 11.23
N PHE A 31 3.69 -8.42 10.40
CA PHE A 31 3.25 -8.55 9.00
C PHE A 31 2.52 -9.86 8.70
N ASP A 32 2.52 -10.84 9.61
CA ASP A 32 1.88 -12.14 9.44
C ASP A 32 1.45 -12.75 10.78
N TYR A 33 0.40 -13.56 10.75
CA TYR A 33 0.00 -14.47 11.81
C TYR A 33 0.18 -15.93 11.33
N PRO A 34 1.38 -16.52 11.50
CA PRO A 34 1.73 -17.81 10.88
C PRO A 34 0.81 -18.99 11.29
N ARG A 35 0.19 -18.90 12.48
CA ARG A 35 -0.74 -19.95 13.00
C ARG A 35 -2.10 -19.94 12.31
N ILE A 36 -2.49 -18.82 11.67
CA ILE A 36 -3.74 -18.72 10.93
C ILE A 36 -3.50 -19.31 9.54
N LYS A 37 -4.19 -20.39 9.23
CA LYS A 37 -4.13 -21.04 7.90
C LYS A 37 -4.93 -20.23 6.87
N GLY A 38 -4.48 -20.20 5.62
CA GLY A 38 -5.25 -19.69 4.50
C GLY A 38 -6.43 -20.62 4.15
N SER A 39 -7.43 -20.05 3.52
CA SER A 39 -8.64 -20.73 3.06
C SER A 39 -8.71 -20.93 1.54
N GLY A 40 -7.66 -20.51 0.82
CA GLY A 40 -7.56 -20.66 -0.64
C GLY A 40 -8.38 -19.65 -1.44
N LYS A 41 -8.76 -18.51 -0.86
CA LYS A 41 -9.57 -17.47 -1.51
C LYS A 41 -8.97 -16.90 -2.79
N LEU A 42 -7.66 -16.97 -2.94
CA LEU A 42 -6.91 -16.48 -4.10
C LEU A 42 -6.17 -17.60 -4.84
N LYS A 43 -6.66 -18.85 -4.71
CA LYS A 43 -6.05 -20.00 -5.38
C LYS A 43 -5.84 -19.72 -6.86
N ASP A 44 -4.61 -19.97 -7.34
CA ASP A 44 -4.17 -19.82 -8.73
C ASP A 44 -4.31 -18.39 -9.32
N LYS A 45 -4.45 -17.36 -8.49
CA LYS A 45 -4.43 -15.96 -8.91
C LYS A 45 -3.01 -15.42 -9.01
N ILE A 46 -2.80 -14.46 -9.90
CA ILE A 46 -1.56 -13.70 -10.02
C ILE A 46 -1.79 -12.30 -9.47
N ALA A 47 -1.12 -11.96 -8.37
CA ALA A 47 -1.22 -10.65 -7.72
C ALA A 47 0.04 -9.82 -7.95
N PHE A 48 -0.11 -8.65 -8.56
CA PHE A 48 0.94 -7.66 -8.75
C PHE A 48 0.82 -6.57 -7.67
N ILE A 49 1.85 -6.42 -6.84
CA ILE A 49 1.85 -5.50 -5.70
C ILE A 49 3.04 -4.54 -5.80
N THR A 50 2.76 -3.22 -5.83
CA THR A 50 3.81 -2.21 -5.77
C THR A 50 4.16 -1.89 -4.32
N GLY A 51 5.46 -1.79 -3.99
CA GLY A 51 5.93 -1.63 -2.61
C GLY A 51 5.60 -2.84 -1.73
N GLY A 52 5.67 -4.06 -2.32
CA GLY A 52 5.41 -5.31 -1.60
C GLY A 52 6.59 -5.84 -0.79
N ASP A 53 7.68 -5.10 -0.74
CA ASP A 53 8.91 -5.41 -0.02
C ASP A 53 8.79 -5.22 1.50
N SER A 54 7.96 -4.28 1.94
CA SER A 54 7.84 -3.89 3.35
C SER A 54 6.43 -3.40 3.71
N GLY A 55 6.18 -3.21 5.02
CA GLY A 55 4.97 -2.61 5.55
C GLY A 55 3.68 -3.28 5.07
N ILE A 56 2.68 -2.45 4.69
CA ILE A 56 1.35 -2.93 4.26
C ILE A 56 1.46 -3.81 3.01
N GLY A 57 2.32 -3.43 2.05
CA GLY A 57 2.50 -4.20 0.82
C GLY A 57 3.07 -5.59 1.09
N LYS A 58 4.06 -5.72 2.00
CA LYS A 58 4.61 -7.02 2.45
C LYS A 58 3.54 -7.88 3.11
N ALA A 59 2.80 -7.31 4.07
CA ALA A 59 1.75 -8.06 4.76
C ALA A 59 0.66 -8.53 3.80
N THR A 60 0.28 -7.69 2.82
CA THR A 60 -0.67 -8.04 1.76
C THR A 60 -0.12 -9.15 0.85
N ALA A 61 1.15 -9.07 0.42
CA ALA A 61 1.79 -10.08 -0.41
C ALA A 61 1.84 -11.45 0.28
N ILE A 62 2.22 -11.46 1.56
CA ILE A 62 2.28 -12.68 2.37
C ILE A 62 0.88 -13.28 2.59
N LEU A 63 -0.13 -12.46 2.91
CA LEU A 63 -1.50 -12.92 3.08
C LEU A 63 -2.08 -13.47 1.77
N PHE A 64 -1.82 -12.81 0.62
CA PHE A 64 -2.27 -13.29 -0.69
C PHE A 64 -1.60 -14.63 -1.07
N ALA A 65 -0.31 -14.79 -0.78
CA ALA A 65 0.39 -16.05 -0.97
C ALA A 65 -0.18 -17.17 -0.06
N LYS A 66 -0.47 -16.87 1.20
CA LYS A 66 -1.16 -17.76 2.14
C LYS A 66 -2.52 -18.23 1.61
N GLU A 67 -3.23 -17.36 0.87
CA GLU A 67 -4.51 -17.65 0.22
C GLU A 67 -4.37 -18.28 -1.18
N GLY A 68 -3.15 -18.62 -1.60
CA GLY A 68 -2.88 -19.41 -2.81
C GLY A 68 -2.53 -18.59 -4.06
N ALA A 69 -2.25 -17.31 -3.96
CA ALA A 69 -1.81 -16.49 -5.09
C ALA A 69 -0.30 -16.60 -5.33
N ASP A 70 0.12 -16.54 -6.60
CA ASP A 70 1.49 -16.21 -6.97
C ASP A 70 1.68 -14.69 -6.99
N ILE A 71 2.86 -14.22 -6.59
CA ILE A 71 3.08 -12.83 -6.23
C ILE A 71 4.13 -12.18 -7.15
N VAL A 72 3.85 -10.96 -7.59
CA VAL A 72 4.83 -10.06 -8.18
C VAL A 72 5.01 -8.87 -7.24
N ILE A 73 6.24 -8.58 -6.86
CA ILE A 73 6.62 -7.44 -6.04
C ILE A 73 7.46 -6.47 -6.88
N ALA A 74 6.92 -5.26 -7.14
CA ALA A 74 7.70 -4.16 -7.65
C ALA A 74 8.18 -3.29 -6.47
N TYR A 75 9.49 -3.04 -6.36
CA TYR A 75 10.11 -2.30 -5.25
C TYR A 75 11.21 -1.36 -5.76
N LEU A 76 11.57 -0.33 -4.97
CA LEU A 76 12.55 0.66 -5.39
C LEU A 76 13.99 0.13 -5.29
N ASN A 77 14.53 -0.03 -4.10
CA ASN A 77 15.93 -0.42 -3.87
C ASN A 77 16.17 -1.21 -2.57
N GLU A 78 15.14 -1.51 -1.79
CA GLU A 78 15.18 -2.25 -0.53
C GLU A 78 15.29 -3.76 -0.78
N THR A 79 16.30 -4.16 -1.56
CA THR A 79 16.46 -5.54 -2.05
C THR A 79 16.50 -6.58 -0.93
N ARG A 80 17.00 -6.20 0.27
CA ARG A 80 17.06 -7.12 1.41
C ARG A 80 15.67 -7.42 1.96
N ASP A 81 14.83 -6.38 2.15
CA ASP A 81 13.46 -6.54 2.66
C ASP A 81 12.62 -7.30 1.60
N ALA A 82 12.81 -6.99 0.29
CA ALA A 82 12.16 -7.71 -0.79
C ALA A 82 12.53 -9.20 -0.83
N LYS A 83 13.82 -9.55 -0.67
CA LYS A 83 14.29 -10.94 -0.60
C LYS A 83 13.72 -11.68 0.61
N GLU A 84 13.64 -11.03 1.79
CA GLU A 84 13.01 -11.61 2.98
C GLU A 84 11.53 -11.92 2.71
N THR A 85 10.79 -11.00 2.10
CA THR A 85 9.39 -11.20 1.73
C THR A 85 9.23 -12.37 0.75
N LYS A 86 10.05 -12.41 -0.30
CA LYS A 86 10.06 -13.53 -1.26
C LYS A 86 10.32 -14.86 -0.57
N GLN A 87 11.34 -14.93 0.27
CA GLN A 87 11.69 -16.16 0.98
C GLN A 87 10.53 -16.67 1.84
N ILE A 88 9.84 -15.78 2.57
CA ILE A 88 8.65 -16.16 3.36
C ILE A 88 7.56 -16.73 2.46
N ILE A 89 7.30 -16.13 1.30
CA ILE A 89 6.26 -16.57 0.36
C ILE A 89 6.60 -17.95 -0.20
N GLU A 90 7.83 -18.15 -0.63
CA GLU A 90 8.27 -19.40 -1.26
C GLU A 90 8.41 -20.54 -0.24
N ASP A 91 9.07 -20.29 0.91
CA ASP A 91 9.36 -21.34 1.90
C ASP A 91 8.14 -21.75 2.72
N ARG A 92 7.24 -20.80 3.07
CA ARG A 92 6.11 -21.09 3.96
C ARG A 92 4.82 -21.43 3.23
N TYR A 93 4.60 -20.82 2.06
CA TYR A 93 3.32 -20.93 1.34
C TYR A 93 3.43 -21.66 0.01
N ASN A 94 4.65 -22.06 -0.39
CA ASN A 94 4.92 -22.77 -1.64
C ASN A 94 4.31 -22.05 -2.86
N ARG A 95 4.42 -20.70 -2.89
CA ARG A 95 3.94 -19.86 -4.00
C ARG A 95 5.11 -19.16 -4.65
N THR A 96 5.01 -18.94 -5.97
CA THR A 96 6.06 -18.24 -6.72
C THR A 96 6.05 -16.75 -6.40
N CYS A 97 7.23 -16.18 -6.11
CA CYS A 97 7.39 -14.74 -5.91
C CYS A 97 8.42 -14.14 -6.86
N LEU A 98 7.96 -13.27 -7.77
CA LEU A 98 8.82 -12.53 -8.69
C LEU A 98 9.14 -11.15 -8.13
N LEU A 99 10.42 -10.86 -7.91
CA LEU A 99 10.92 -9.55 -7.50
C LEU A 99 11.34 -8.72 -8.71
N ILE A 100 10.86 -7.48 -8.81
CA ILE A 100 11.22 -6.56 -9.89
C ILE A 100 11.61 -5.21 -9.28
N LYS A 101 12.90 -4.87 -9.37
CA LYS A 101 13.41 -3.56 -8.97
C LYS A 101 13.10 -2.50 -10.02
N GLY A 102 12.58 -1.32 -9.60
CA GLY A 102 12.32 -0.21 -10.50
C GLY A 102 11.82 1.04 -9.78
N ASP A 103 12.25 2.23 -10.22
CA ASP A 103 11.74 3.52 -9.74
C ASP A 103 10.40 3.85 -10.42
N LEU A 104 9.30 3.61 -9.73
CA LEU A 104 7.94 3.80 -10.25
C LEU A 104 7.56 5.28 -10.44
N SER A 105 8.40 6.24 -10.02
CA SER A 105 8.21 7.63 -10.40
C SER A 105 8.54 7.92 -11.87
N LYS A 106 8.95 6.91 -12.63
CA LYS A 106 9.30 6.99 -14.06
C LYS A 106 8.37 6.09 -14.87
N GLU A 107 7.66 6.65 -15.84
CA GLU A 107 6.69 5.91 -16.67
C GLU A 107 7.31 4.68 -17.33
N GLN A 108 8.52 4.80 -17.89
CA GLN A 108 9.17 3.67 -18.56
C GLN A 108 9.42 2.50 -17.60
N HIS A 109 9.81 2.77 -16.33
CA HIS A 109 9.97 1.70 -15.34
C HIS A 109 8.62 1.05 -15.00
N CYS A 110 7.54 1.82 -14.92
CA CYS A 110 6.19 1.27 -14.70
C CYS A 110 5.78 0.30 -15.82
N LYS A 111 6.07 0.63 -17.08
CA LYS A 111 5.84 -0.28 -18.22
C LYS A 111 6.70 -1.54 -18.10
N THR A 112 8.00 -1.38 -17.87
CA THR A 112 8.97 -2.49 -17.78
C THR A 112 8.63 -3.47 -16.65
N VAL A 113 8.18 -2.99 -15.47
CA VAL A 113 7.83 -3.91 -14.37
C VAL A 113 6.59 -4.74 -14.69
N VAL A 114 5.62 -4.19 -15.41
CA VAL A 114 4.44 -4.93 -15.87
C VAL A 114 4.83 -5.94 -16.96
N GLU A 115 5.63 -5.54 -17.96
CA GLU A 115 6.11 -6.43 -19.02
C GLU A 115 6.85 -7.66 -18.45
N LYS A 116 7.71 -7.46 -17.45
CA LYS A 116 8.41 -8.57 -16.78
C LYS A 116 7.45 -9.50 -16.03
N ALA A 117 6.43 -8.96 -15.39
CA ALA A 117 5.39 -9.77 -14.75
C ALA A 117 4.62 -10.61 -15.78
N ILE A 118 4.23 -10.01 -16.89
CA ILE A 118 3.52 -10.69 -17.97
C ILE A 118 4.40 -11.75 -18.65
N LYS A 119 5.68 -11.46 -18.88
CA LYS A 119 6.63 -12.46 -19.41
C LYS A 119 6.71 -13.71 -18.51
N LYS A 120 6.60 -13.55 -17.18
CA LYS A 120 6.67 -14.67 -16.22
C LYS A 120 5.34 -15.42 -16.08
N PHE A 121 4.21 -14.70 -15.99
CA PHE A 121 2.93 -15.28 -15.56
C PHE A 121 1.82 -15.23 -16.63
N GLY A 122 2.01 -14.49 -17.71
CA GLY A 122 1.05 -14.36 -18.81
C GLY A 122 -0.16 -13.47 -18.54
N ARG A 123 -0.48 -13.17 -17.26
CA ARG A 123 -1.66 -12.39 -16.85
C ARG A 123 -1.44 -11.69 -15.52
N ILE A 124 -2.34 -10.78 -15.20
CA ILE A 124 -2.52 -10.18 -13.87
C ILE A 124 -3.99 -10.30 -13.51
N ASP A 125 -4.30 -10.96 -12.39
CA ASP A 125 -5.67 -11.08 -11.87
C ASP A 125 -5.97 -9.97 -10.86
N ILE A 126 -4.98 -9.61 -10.04
CA ILE A 126 -5.09 -8.62 -8.97
C ILE A 126 -3.95 -7.62 -9.10
N LEU A 127 -4.29 -6.32 -9.18
CA LEU A 127 -3.32 -5.24 -9.13
C LEU A 127 -3.49 -4.47 -7.82
N VAL A 128 -2.43 -4.39 -7.00
CA VAL A 128 -2.39 -3.57 -5.78
C VAL A 128 -1.42 -2.42 -6.00
N ASN A 129 -1.94 -1.23 -6.23
CA ASN A 129 -1.18 0.00 -6.26
C ASN A 129 -0.98 0.50 -4.82
N ASN A 130 0.19 0.24 -4.23
CA ASN A 130 0.46 0.54 -2.82
C ASN A 130 1.72 1.39 -2.60
N ALA A 131 2.71 1.34 -3.48
CA ALA A 131 3.94 2.12 -3.32
C ALA A 131 3.66 3.62 -3.12
N ALA A 132 4.27 4.21 -2.10
CA ALA A 132 4.12 5.63 -1.79
C ALA A 132 5.33 6.18 -1.04
N ILE A 133 5.48 7.49 -1.13
CA ILE A 133 6.42 8.30 -0.34
C ILE A 133 5.69 9.50 0.25
N HIS A 134 6.24 10.11 1.28
CA HIS A 134 5.84 11.44 1.73
C HIS A 134 7.03 12.22 2.32
N TYR A 135 6.93 13.53 2.28
CA TYR A 135 7.85 14.47 2.89
C TYR A 135 7.09 15.30 3.92
N GLN A 136 7.62 15.41 5.13
CA GLN A 136 7.04 16.31 6.13
C GLN A 136 7.54 17.72 5.83
N ASN A 137 6.62 18.66 5.65
CA ASN A 137 6.89 20.08 5.45
C ASN A 137 6.24 20.90 6.58
N GLU A 138 6.83 22.03 6.92
CA GLU A 138 6.31 22.94 7.96
C GLU A 138 5.17 23.82 7.43
N GLY A 139 5.14 24.07 6.12
CA GLY A 139 4.09 24.79 5.42
C GLY A 139 4.23 24.64 3.91
N LEU A 140 3.26 25.15 3.16
CA LEU A 140 3.26 25.09 1.68
C LEU A 140 4.46 25.83 1.08
N GLU A 141 4.87 26.93 1.70
CA GLU A 141 6.00 27.77 1.31
C GLU A 141 7.35 27.04 1.39
N THR A 142 7.44 25.98 2.21
CA THR A 142 8.66 25.17 2.34
C THR A 142 8.70 23.96 1.41
N LEU A 143 7.58 23.65 0.75
CA LEU A 143 7.46 22.53 -0.19
C LEU A 143 8.16 22.86 -1.51
N THR A 144 9.27 22.19 -1.79
CA THR A 144 9.98 22.38 -3.06
C THR A 144 9.25 21.75 -4.23
N THR A 145 9.35 22.36 -5.43
CA THR A 145 8.82 21.77 -6.68
C THR A 145 9.37 20.36 -6.92
N LYS A 146 10.62 20.10 -6.57
CA LYS A 146 11.25 18.77 -6.69
C LYS A 146 10.55 17.72 -5.83
N GLU A 147 10.24 18.04 -4.58
CA GLU A 147 9.50 17.13 -3.67
C GLU A 147 8.06 16.94 -4.14
N LEU A 148 7.38 18.01 -4.50
CA LEU A 148 6.03 17.96 -5.05
C LEU A 148 5.96 17.01 -6.25
N LEU A 149 6.79 17.21 -7.27
CA LEU A 149 6.82 16.36 -8.47
C LEU A 149 7.20 14.92 -8.13
N LYS A 150 8.14 14.68 -7.22
CA LYS A 150 8.52 13.32 -6.80
C LYS A 150 7.36 12.61 -6.08
N THR A 151 6.65 13.33 -5.20
CA THR A 151 5.48 12.79 -4.49
C THR A 151 4.36 12.44 -5.46
N PHE A 152 4.01 13.34 -6.38
CA PHE A 152 2.97 13.08 -7.38
C PHE A 152 3.35 11.97 -8.34
N SER A 153 4.59 11.96 -8.84
CA SER A 153 5.05 10.92 -9.76
C SER A 153 5.04 9.53 -9.12
N THR A 154 5.43 9.45 -7.83
CA THR A 154 5.46 8.16 -7.14
C THR A 154 4.08 7.71 -6.68
N ASN A 155 3.25 8.63 -6.13
CA ASN A 155 2.02 8.24 -5.43
C ASN A 155 0.80 8.17 -6.32
N ILE A 156 0.77 8.90 -7.45
CA ILE A 156 -0.42 8.94 -8.32
C ILE A 156 -0.11 8.70 -9.79
N PHE A 157 0.92 9.32 -10.39
CA PHE A 157 1.21 9.10 -11.80
C PHE A 157 1.59 7.63 -12.06
N SER A 158 2.35 7.01 -11.15
CA SER A 158 2.65 5.58 -11.19
C SER A 158 1.40 4.70 -11.24
N PHE A 159 0.33 5.07 -10.52
CA PHE A 159 -0.93 4.32 -10.52
C PHE A 159 -1.58 4.35 -11.90
N PHE A 160 -1.58 5.50 -12.58
CA PHE A 160 -2.03 5.60 -13.96
C PHE A 160 -1.19 4.75 -14.90
N TRP A 161 0.14 4.87 -14.84
CA TRP A 161 1.04 4.18 -15.77
C TRP A 161 1.01 2.66 -15.61
N ILE A 162 1.08 2.17 -14.37
CA ILE A 162 1.01 0.72 -14.08
C ILE A 162 -0.35 0.17 -14.45
N THR A 163 -1.44 0.84 -14.04
CA THR A 163 -2.80 0.39 -14.34
C THR A 163 -3.03 0.34 -15.85
N LYS A 164 -2.63 1.37 -16.59
CA LYS A 164 -2.73 1.42 -18.05
C LYS A 164 -1.99 0.24 -18.73
N ALA A 165 -0.79 -0.09 -18.24
CA ALA A 165 -0.02 -1.22 -18.75
C ALA A 165 -0.67 -2.56 -18.37
N ALA A 166 -1.10 -2.72 -17.11
CA ALA A 166 -1.69 -3.95 -16.59
C ALA A 166 -3.06 -4.28 -17.22
N LEU A 167 -3.90 -3.29 -17.49
CA LEU A 167 -5.26 -3.47 -18.04
C LEU A 167 -5.28 -4.26 -19.35
N ARG A 168 -4.22 -4.20 -20.17
CA ARG A 168 -4.12 -4.99 -21.40
C ARG A 168 -4.05 -6.50 -21.14
N HIS A 169 -3.74 -6.90 -19.93
CA HIS A 169 -3.50 -8.28 -19.50
C HIS A 169 -4.44 -8.72 -18.38
N MET A 170 -5.40 -7.86 -18.01
CA MET A 170 -6.45 -8.18 -17.05
C MET A 170 -7.73 -8.62 -17.76
N LYS A 171 -8.40 -9.60 -17.21
CA LYS A 171 -9.67 -10.15 -17.76
C LYS A 171 -10.83 -9.88 -16.81
N LYS A 172 -12.05 -10.18 -17.25
CA LYS A 172 -13.27 -10.22 -16.44
C LYS A 172 -13.02 -11.03 -15.16
N GLY A 173 -13.45 -10.50 -14.01
CA GLY A 173 -13.18 -11.08 -12.69
C GLY A 173 -11.89 -10.55 -12.04
N GLY A 174 -11.08 -9.78 -12.77
CA GLY A 174 -9.92 -9.10 -12.20
C GLY A 174 -10.31 -7.96 -11.25
N CYS A 175 -9.38 -7.54 -10.41
CA CYS A 175 -9.58 -6.40 -9.52
C CYS A 175 -8.34 -5.53 -9.36
N ILE A 176 -8.58 -4.25 -9.12
CA ILE A 176 -7.57 -3.23 -8.82
C ILE A 176 -7.86 -2.67 -7.44
N ILE A 177 -6.83 -2.62 -6.58
CA ILE A 177 -6.94 -2.10 -5.22
C ILE A 177 -5.92 -0.99 -5.04
N ASN A 178 -6.39 0.21 -4.70
CA ASN A 178 -5.56 1.39 -4.58
C ASN A 178 -5.37 1.80 -3.10
N SER A 179 -4.14 1.97 -2.67
CA SER A 179 -3.80 2.43 -1.31
C SER A 179 -3.92 3.94 -1.21
N SER A 180 -5.01 4.44 -0.62
CA SER A 180 -5.19 5.83 -0.24
C SER A 180 -4.70 6.06 1.21
N SER A 181 -5.34 6.93 1.96
CA SER A 181 -5.07 7.25 3.37
C SER A 181 -6.26 8.01 3.96
N VAL A 182 -6.42 7.99 5.27
CA VAL A 182 -7.33 8.91 5.98
C VAL A 182 -7.05 10.38 5.67
N THR A 183 -5.80 10.72 5.31
CA THR A 183 -5.43 12.10 4.94
C THR A 183 -6.07 12.57 3.65
N ALA A 184 -6.59 11.68 2.80
CA ALA A 184 -7.39 12.02 1.63
C ALA A 184 -8.72 12.70 1.99
N TYR A 185 -9.23 12.42 3.19
CA TYR A 185 -10.54 12.85 3.66
C TYR A 185 -10.41 14.02 4.66
N ARG A 186 -9.52 13.91 5.63
CA ARG A 186 -9.35 14.94 6.67
C ARG A 186 -8.24 15.95 6.39
N GLY A 187 -7.46 15.75 5.34
CA GLY A 187 -6.25 16.54 5.09
C GLY A 187 -5.09 16.23 6.06
N SER A 188 -3.98 16.92 5.89
CA SER A 188 -2.83 16.90 6.80
C SER A 188 -1.95 18.13 6.55
N GLY A 189 -1.90 19.09 7.49
CA GLY A 189 -1.14 20.33 7.33
C GLY A 189 0.36 20.13 7.16
N GLY A 190 0.94 19.07 7.72
CA GLY A 190 2.36 18.74 7.55
C GLY A 190 2.68 17.77 6.40
N LEU A 191 1.67 17.39 5.57
CA LEU A 191 1.80 16.45 4.46
C LEU A 191 0.89 16.89 3.29
N ILE A 192 0.94 18.15 2.89
CA ILE A 192 -0.02 18.75 1.95
C ILE A 192 0.01 18.05 0.59
N ASP A 193 1.19 17.85 0.01
CA ASP A 193 1.39 17.15 -1.26
C ASP A 193 0.94 15.68 -1.19
N TYR A 194 1.33 14.99 -0.11
CA TYR A 194 0.91 13.60 0.11
C TYR A 194 -0.62 13.47 0.23
N ALA A 195 -1.25 14.29 1.07
CA ALA A 195 -2.72 14.27 1.24
C ALA A 195 -3.43 14.55 -0.09
N SER A 196 -2.90 15.50 -0.89
CA SER A 196 -3.42 15.80 -2.23
C SER A 196 -3.32 14.60 -3.16
N THR A 197 -2.18 13.86 -3.17
CA THR A 197 -2.07 12.62 -3.96
C THR A 197 -3.04 11.54 -3.49
N LYS A 198 -3.31 11.46 -2.18
CA LYS A 198 -4.25 10.47 -1.63
C LYS A 198 -5.71 10.82 -1.94
N GLY A 199 -6.06 12.10 -2.01
CA GLY A 199 -7.33 12.57 -2.55
C GLY A 199 -7.48 12.27 -4.05
N ALA A 200 -6.43 12.50 -4.84
CA ALA A 200 -6.40 12.13 -6.26
C ALA A 200 -6.63 10.62 -6.49
N ILE A 201 -6.07 9.76 -5.62
CA ILE A 201 -6.32 8.30 -5.68
C ILE A 201 -7.79 7.97 -5.43
N VAL A 202 -8.49 8.68 -4.56
CA VAL A 202 -9.95 8.47 -4.33
C VAL A 202 -10.72 8.75 -5.61
N SER A 203 -10.50 9.92 -6.22
CA SER A 203 -11.14 10.28 -7.49
C SER A 203 -10.77 9.30 -8.62
N PHE A 204 -9.49 8.95 -8.75
CA PHE A 204 -9.01 7.95 -9.72
C PHE A 204 -9.72 6.60 -9.56
N THR A 205 -9.85 6.10 -8.32
CA THR A 205 -10.52 4.83 -8.03
C THR A 205 -11.99 4.86 -8.44
N ARG A 206 -12.73 5.90 -8.07
CA ARG A 206 -14.16 6.08 -8.38
C ARG A 206 -14.36 6.19 -9.90
N SER A 207 -13.59 7.01 -10.59
CA SER A 207 -13.68 7.19 -12.04
C SER A 207 -13.32 5.91 -12.81
N LEU A 208 -12.24 5.23 -12.40
CA LEU A 208 -11.81 4.01 -13.04
C LEU A 208 -12.79 2.86 -12.80
N SER A 209 -13.44 2.80 -11.63
CA SER A 209 -14.45 1.79 -11.33
C SER A 209 -15.64 1.88 -12.28
N ALA A 210 -16.16 3.08 -12.53
CA ALA A 210 -17.24 3.33 -13.47
C ALA A 210 -16.83 2.94 -14.91
N ASN A 211 -15.60 3.26 -15.30
CA ASN A 211 -15.06 2.94 -16.64
C ASN A 211 -14.92 1.43 -16.87
N LEU A 212 -14.52 0.67 -15.85
CA LEU A 212 -14.19 -0.76 -15.96
C LEU A 212 -15.34 -1.69 -15.56
N ALA A 213 -16.43 -1.18 -14.99
CA ALA A 213 -17.57 -1.99 -14.51
C ALA A 213 -18.14 -2.89 -15.62
N LYS A 214 -18.36 -2.35 -16.81
CA LYS A 214 -18.85 -3.13 -17.98
C LYS A 214 -17.87 -4.21 -18.45
N LYS A 215 -16.58 -4.06 -18.13
CA LYS A 215 -15.56 -5.07 -18.43
C LYS A 215 -15.46 -6.15 -17.34
N GLY A 216 -16.26 -6.04 -16.29
CA GLY A 216 -16.26 -6.96 -15.15
C GLY A 216 -14.96 -6.90 -14.33
N ILE A 217 -14.27 -5.77 -14.30
CA ILE A 217 -13.09 -5.50 -13.47
C ILE A 217 -13.51 -4.54 -12.35
N ARG A 218 -13.33 -4.95 -11.09
CA ARG A 218 -13.65 -4.13 -9.92
C ARG A 218 -12.46 -3.24 -9.56
N VAL A 219 -12.74 -2.02 -9.10
CA VAL A 219 -11.71 -1.08 -8.66
C VAL A 219 -12.14 -0.50 -7.31
N ASN A 220 -11.40 -0.78 -6.26
CA ASN A 220 -11.67 -0.31 -4.90
C ASN A 220 -10.40 0.23 -4.24
N GLY A 221 -10.52 0.72 -3.04
CA GLY A 221 -9.38 1.23 -2.29
C GLY A 221 -9.41 0.88 -0.81
N VAL A 222 -8.25 1.03 -0.21
CA VAL A 222 -8.07 1.01 1.25
C VAL A 222 -7.50 2.35 1.67
N ALA A 223 -8.05 2.96 2.71
CA ALA A 223 -7.61 4.23 3.27
C ALA A 223 -7.18 4.03 4.74
N PRO A 224 -5.96 3.52 4.99
CA PRO A 224 -5.49 3.27 6.35
C PRO A 224 -5.32 4.55 7.17
N GLY A 225 -5.45 4.40 8.49
CA GLY A 225 -4.99 5.38 9.48
C GLY A 225 -3.47 5.30 9.73
N PRO A 226 -3.00 5.64 10.94
CA PRO A 226 -1.59 5.54 11.32
C PRO A 226 -1.16 4.07 11.45
N ILE A 227 -0.30 3.60 10.55
CA ILE A 227 0.20 2.22 10.54
C ILE A 227 1.72 2.20 10.76
N TRP A 228 2.20 1.24 11.55
CA TRP A 228 3.60 1.08 11.86
C TRP A 228 4.37 0.45 10.70
N THR A 229 4.97 1.28 9.85
CA THR A 229 5.70 0.88 8.63
C THR A 229 7.03 1.63 8.52
N PRO A 230 7.99 1.18 7.69
CA PRO A 230 9.27 1.88 7.47
C PRO A 230 9.13 3.32 6.99
N LEU A 231 8.00 3.67 6.37
CA LEU A 231 7.69 5.03 5.93
C LEU A 231 7.68 6.02 7.12
N ILE A 232 7.29 5.58 8.32
CA ILE A 232 7.16 6.43 9.50
C ILE A 232 8.54 6.90 10.02
N PRO A 233 9.48 6.02 10.43
CA PRO A 233 10.79 6.47 10.92
C PRO A 233 11.68 7.08 9.83
N SER A 234 11.38 6.86 8.55
CA SER A 234 12.13 7.47 7.44
C SER A 234 11.63 8.86 7.06
N SER A 235 10.45 9.28 7.52
CA SER A 235 9.83 10.54 7.09
C SER A 235 9.64 11.55 8.22
N PHE A 236 9.35 11.10 9.43
CA PHE A 236 9.04 11.98 10.55
C PHE A 236 10.23 12.23 11.48
N LYS A 237 10.17 13.32 12.25
CA LYS A 237 11.06 13.60 13.38
C LYS A 237 10.86 12.49 14.44
N ARG A 238 11.92 12.10 15.16
CA ARG A 238 11.92 10.97 16.12
C ARG A 238 10.84 11.08 17.21
N GLU A 239 10.48 12.30 17.60
CA GLU A 239 9.43 12.59 18.59
C GLU A 239 8.05 12.17 18.07
N LYS A 240 7.73 12.53 16.81
CA LYS A 240 6.48 12.11 16.15
C LYS A 240 6.44 10.62 15.90
N VAL A 241 7.58 9.99 15.59
CA VAL A 241 7.68 8.52 15.45
C VAL A 241 7.32 7.82 16.77
N ALA A 242 7.79 8.35 17.90
CA ALA A 242 7.53 7.75 19.22
C ALA A 242 6.06 7.81 19.63
N THR A 243 5.30 8.82 19.17
CA THR A 243 3.87 9.03 19.49
C THR A 243 2.92 8.60 18.37
N HIS A 244 3.45 8.04 17.27
CA HIS A 244 2.65 7.74 16.08
C HIS A 244 1.47 6.80 16.38
N GLY A 245 0.24 7.28 16.12
CA GLY A 245 -1.00 6.56 16.36
C GLY A 245 -1.57 6.72 17.78
N SER A 246 -0.95 7.51 18.67
CA SER A 246 -1.53 7.76 19.99
C SER A 246 -2.76 8.66 19.98
N ASP A 247 -3.04 9.29 18.85
CA ASP A 247 -4.09 10.29 18.65
C ASP A 247 -5.38 9.72 18.04
N VAL A 248 -5.41 8.44 17.67
CA VAL A 248 -6.64 7.78 17.21
C VAL A 248 -7.41 7.15 18.41
N PRO A 249 -8.72 6.88 18.28
CA PRO A 249 -9.53 6.28 19.37
C PRO A 249 -8.94 5.00 19.97
N LEU A 250 -8.34 4.11 19.19
CA LEU A 250 -7.65 2.91 19.70
C LEU A 250 -6.30 3.21 20.35
N GLN A 251 -5.83 4.48 20.37
CA GLN A 251 -4.62 4.97 21.04
C GLN A 251 -3.34 4.21 20.68
N ARG A 252 -3.26 3.65 19.49
CA ARG A 252 -2.08 3.00 18.93
C ARG A 252 -2.03 3.08 17.42
N ALA A 253 -0.87 2.95 16.85
CA ALA A 253 -0.78 2.63 15.41
C ALA A 253 -1.23 1.18 15.18
N GLY A 254 -1.89 0.95 14.05
CA GLY A 254 -2.13 -0.39 13.55
C GLY A 254 -0.84 -1.05 13.05
N GLU A 255 -0.85 -2.37 12.97
CA GLU A 255 0.22 -3.16 12.37
C GLU A 255 -0.13 -3.51 10.90
N PRO A 256 0.85 -3.71 10.01
CA PRO A 256 0.59 -4.11 8.62
C PRO A 256 -0.34 -5.31 8.46
N VAL A 257 -0.20 -6.31 9.34
CA VAL A 257 -1.04 -7.52 9.35
C VAL A 257 -2.52 -7.22 9.61
N GLU A 258 -2.84 -6.14 10.31
CA GLU A 258 -4.23 -5.72 10.59
C GLU A 258 -4.88 -5.03 9.38
N ILE A 259 -4.07 -4.57 8.43
CA ILE A 259 -4.53 -3.87 7.23
C ILE A 259 -4.69 -4.82 6.04
N ALA A 260 -3.81 -5.82 5.93
CA ALA A 260 -3.81 -6.79 4.84
C ALA A 260 -5.17 -7.51 4.61
N PRO A 261 -5.98 -7.84 5.65
CA PRO A 261 -7.31 -8.42 5.47
C PRO A 261 -8.28 -7.56 4.64
N SER A 262 -8.17 -6.23 4.70
CA SER A 262 -8.97 -5.33 3.86
C SER A 262 -8.64 -5.50 2.37
N TYR A 263 -7.37 -5.69 2.04
CA TYR A 263 -6.96 -6.00 0.66
C TYR A 263 -7.42 -7.38 0.22
N LEU A 264 -7.33 -8.39 1.08
CA LEU A 264 -7.81 -9.73 0.77
C LEU A 264 -9.32 -9.74 0.49
N PHE A 265 -10.12 -9.08 1.34
CA PHE A 265 -11.55 -8.94 1.14
C PHE A 265 -11.88 -8.30 -0.21
N LEU A 266 -11.18 -7.22 -0.58
CA LEU A 266 -11.37 -6.55 -1.87
C LEU A 266 -10.85 -7.38 -3.05
N ALA A 267 -9.88 -8.27 -2.86
CA ALA A 267 -9.30 -9.10 -3.89
C ALA A 267 -10.15 -10.33 -4.24
N CYS A 268 -10.91 -10.86 -3.29
CA CYS A 268 -11.62 -12.12 -3.42
C CYS A 268 -13.13 -11.93 -3.76
N PRO A 269 -13.87 -13.03 -4.03
CA PRO A 269 -15.30 -12.98 -4.34
C PRO A 269 -16.20 -12.40 -3.24
N ASP A 270 -15.75 -12.36 -1.98
CA ASP A 270 -16.50 -11.82 -0.85
C ASP A 270 -16.92 -10.36 -1.08
N SER A 271 -16.19 -9.62 -1.94
CA SER A 271 -16.49 -8.25 -2.34
C SER A 271 -17.01 -8.14 -3.79
N SER A 272 -17.63 -9.19 -4.31
CA SER A 272 -18.08 -9.25 -5.73
C SER A 272 -19.05 -8.14 -6.12
N TYR A 273 -19.82 -7.59 -5.18
CA TYR A 273 -20.77 -6.46 -5.42
C TYR A 273 -20.19 -5.11 -5.01
N MET A 274 -18.86 -4.99 -4.85
CA MET A 274 -18.19 -3.74 -4.47
C MET A 274 -17.28 -3.24 -5.58
N THR A 275 -17.52 -1.99 -6.03
CA THR A 275 -16.61 -1.24 -6.91
C THR A 275 -16.73 0.26 -6.62
N GLY A 276 -15.65 1.02 -6.72
CA GLY A 276 -15.60 2.45 -6.40
C GLY A 276 -15.59 2.76 -4.90
N GLN A 277 -15.45 1.77 -4.01
CA GLN A 277 -15.56 1.91 -2.56
C GLN A 277 -14.22 1.91 -1.85
N PHE A 278 -14.20 2.45 -0.62
CA PHE A 278 -13.02 2.46 0.24
C PHE A 278 -13.31 1.81 1.58
N LEU A 279 -12.38 0.98 2.06
CA LEU A 279 -12.33 0.49 3.44
C LEU A 279 -11.39 1.37 4.26
N HIS A 280 -11.79 1.69 5.50
CA HIS A 280 -11.08 2.61 6.39
C HIS A 280 -10.57 1.93 7.68
N PRO A 281 -9.56 1.04 7.63
CA PRO A 281 -8.94 0.48 8.84
C PRO A 281 -8.03 1.54 9.49
N ASN A 282 -8.57 2.38 10.37
CA ASN A 282 -7.94 3.63 10.79
C ASN A 282 -7.84 3.84 12.33
N GLY A 283 -8.21 2.84 13.12
CA GLY A 283 -8.16 2.95 14.58
C GLY A 283 -9.33 3.72 15.20
N GLY A 284 -10.45 3.88 14.47
CA GLY A 284 -11.71 4.46 14.97
C GLY A 284 -11.90 5.94 14.60
N GLU A 285 -11.08 6.51 13.73
CA GLU A 285 -11.30 7.85 13.17
C GLU A 285 -12.58 7.86 12.31
N ILE A 286 -13.51 8.77 12.58
CA ILE A 286 -14.73 8.94 11.77
C ILE A 286 -14.35 9.70 10.50
N ILE A 287 -14.66 9.11 9.36
CA ILE A 287 -14.37 9.64 8.03
C ILE A 287 -15.70 9.80 7.28
N ASN A 288 -16.00 11.03 6.91
CA ASN A 288 -17.13 11.36 6.04
C ASN A 288 -16.60 11.62 4.63
N GLY A 289 -17.16 10.94 3.61
CA GLY A 289 -16.69 11.16 2.23
C GLY A 289 -17.18 10.18 1.19
#